data_08f33e85d2be1273bdf48e84666a81cd
#
_entry.id   08f33e85d2be1273bdf48e84666a81cd
#
_cell.length_a   1.000
_cell.length_b   1.000
_cell.length_c   1.000
_cell.angle_alpha   90.00
_cell.angle_beta   90.00
_cell.angle_gamma   90.00
#
_symmetry.space_group_name_H-M   'P 1'
#
loop_
_entity.id
_entity.type
_entity.pdbx_description
1 polymer ?
#
loop_
_entity_poly.entity_id
_entity_poly.type
_entity_poly.pdbx_seq_one_letter_code
_entity_poly.pdbx_strand_id
1 'polypeptide(L)'
;MAFELVGLDRLGTRMKIIFVRHGEPDYRELEERSYTGFGIDLAPLSVKGRQQAQELSKNSLLHSADLLVSSAVTRALETASYVACATGLPLRVEPLLHEWQVYESGVENFEKARTLFLENNGSLPPNSPFQYETAEEMRSRFLKSMRKYRNYQTVVVVTHRMLMRQFVPNEKIDFCQVIECEIEI
;
A
#
# COMPACT_ATOMS: atom_id res chain seq x y z
N MET A 1 -24.77 -37.32 17.12
CA MET A 1 -25.32 -35.98 17.30
C MET A 1 -24.23 -35.01 16.84
N ALA A 2 -24.35 -34.53 15.61
CA ALA A 2 -23.47 -33.52 15.06
C ALA A 2 -24.05 -32.15 15.46
N PHE A 3 -23.30 -31.38 16.21
CA PHE A 3 -23.65 -29.96 16.44
C PHE A 3 -23.10 -29.14 15.28
N GLU A 4 -24.01 -28.68 14.44
CA GLU A 4 -23.80 -27.61 13.49
C GLU A 4 -23.34 -26.33 14.22
N LEU A 5 -22.11 -25.91 14.01
CA LEU A 5 -21.71 -24.54 14.24
C LEU A 5 -22.00 -23.74 12.97
N VAL A 6 -23.28 -23.49 12.74
CA VAL A 6 -23.73 -22.52 11.71
C VAL A 6 -23.92 -21.17 12.39
N GLY A 7 -23.17 -20.17 11.96
CA GLY A 7 -23.64 -18.79 11.97
C GLY A 7 -23.13 -17.86 13.05
N LEU A 8 -21.88 -17.41 12.95
CA LEU A 8 -21.43 -16.16 13.57
C LEU A 8 -20.45 -15.37 12.67
N ASP A 9 -20.68 -15.37 11.36
CA ASP A 9 -19.84 -14.68 10.38
C ASP A 9 -20.61 -13.53 9.69
N ARG A 10 -21.34 -12.70 10.46
CA ARG A 10 -22.12 -11.56 9.93
C ARG A 10 -21.87 -10.23 10.60
N LEU A 11 -20.82 -10.08 11.39
CA LEU A 11 -20.33 -8.77 11.80
C LEU A 11 -18.91 -8.67 11.28
N GLY A 12 -18.69 -7.83 10.25
CA GLY A 12 -17.37 -7.55 9.72
C GLY A 12 -16.43 -7.17 10.88
N THR A 13 -15.25 -7.74 10.91
CA THR A 13 -14.25 -7.44 11.93
C THR A 13 -13.69 -6.05 11.62
N ARG A 14 -13.83 -5.09 12.55
CA ARG A 14 -13.16 -3.78 12.44
C ARG A 14 -11.70 -3.94 12.82
N MET A 15 -10.85 -3.40 11.96
CA MET A 15 -9.40 -3.36 12.15
C MET A 15 -8.93 -1.92 12.06
N LYS A 16 -8.11 -1.48 13.02
CA LYS A 16 -7.42 -0.20 12.93
C LYS A 16 -6.19 -0.36 12.02
N ILE A 17 -6.16 0.39 10.93
CA ILE A 17 -5.05 0.43 10.00
C ILE A 17 -4.29 1.74 10.21
N ILE A 18 -2.99 1.63 10.39
CA ILE A 18 -2.05 2.75 10.37
C ILE A 18 -1.33 2.69 9.03
N PHE A 19 -1.87 3.39 8.05
CA PHE A 19 -1.25 3.49 6.73
C PHE A 19 0.03 4.31 6.79
N VAL A 20 1.05 3.83 6.09
CA VAL A 20 2.31 4.51 5.87
C VAL A 20 2.62 4.48 4.38
N ARG A 21 2.77 5.65 3.75
CA ARG A 21 3.34 5.72 2.40
C ARG A 21 4.85 5.48 2.50
N HIS A 22 5.42 4.70 1.58
CA HIS A 22 6.87 4.52 1.48
C HIS A 22 7.63 5.85 1.37
N GLY A 23 8.91 5.88 1.74
CA GLY A 23 9.81 7.01 1.56
C GLY A 23 10.13 7.31 0.08
N GLU A 24 10.78 8.44 -0.18
CA GLU A 24 11.13 8.85 -1.54
C GLU A 24 12.00 7.80 -2.24
N PRO A 25 11.56 7.29 -3.43
CA PRO A 25 12.32 6.30 -4.18
C PRO A 25 13.43 6.93 -5.02
N ASP A 26 14.43 6.12 -5.36
CA ASP A 26 15.48 6.47 -6.32
C ASP A 26 15.33 5.64 -7.61
N TYR A 27 14.92 6.29 -8.69
CA TYR A 27 14.73 5.63 -9.99
C TYR A 27 15.91 5.77 -10.92
N ARG A 28 16.97 6.52 -10.57
CA ARG A 28 18.08 6.88 -11.48
C ARG A 28 18.75 5.67 -12.12
N GLU A 29 19.14 4.67 -11.32
CA GLU A 29 19.78 3.47 -11.87
C GLU A 29 18.84 2.67 -12.78
N LEU A 30 17.54 2.63 -12.46
CA LEU A 30 16.55 1.90 -13.25
C LEU A 30 16.29 2.61 -14.59
N GLU A 31 16.26 3.94 -14.58
CA GLU A 31 16.12 4.76 -15.79
C GLU A 31 17.35 4.64 -16.69
N GLU A 32 18.56 4.73 -16.14
CA GLU A 32 19.82 4.55 -16.87
C GLU A 32 19.90 3.17 -17.54
N ARG A 33 19.36 2.14 -16.90
CA ARG A 33 19.34 0.76 -17.42
C ARG A 33 18.08 0.43 -18.21
N SER A 34 17.18 1.39 -18.39
CA SER A 34 15.89 1.22 -19.11
C SER A 34 15.04 0.08 -18.57
N TYR A 35 14.99 -0.11 -17.25
CA TYR A 35 14.13 -1.12 -16.63
C TYR A 35 12.66 -0.75 -16.83
N THR A 36 11.85 -1.77 -17.14
CA THR A 36 10.40 -1.65 -17.33
C THR A 36 9.64 -2.72 -16.53
N GLY A 37 8.33 -2.56 -16.38
CA GLY A 37 7.49 -3.53 -15.70
C GLY A 37 7.95 -3.78 -14.26
N PHE A 38 8.13 -5.04 -13.88
CA PHE A 38 8.62 -5.42 -12.56
C PHE A 38 9.96 -4.76 -12.17
N GLY A 39 10.81 -4.43 -13.16
CA GLY A 39 12.09 -3.77 -12.90
C GLY A 39 11.94 -2.43 -12.19
N ILE A 40 10.86 -1.67 -12.45
CA ILE A 40 10.57 -0.38 -11.80
C ILE A 40 10.27 -0.57 -10.29
N ASP A 41 9.71 -1.72 -9.91
CA ASP A 41 9.40 -2.02 -8.52
C ASP A 41 10.65 -2.31 -7.67
N LEU A 42 11.79 -2.51 -8.31
CA LEU A 42 13.07 -2.71 -7.63
C LEU A 42 13.73 -1.39 -7.17
N ALA A 43 13.14 -0.22 -7.47
CA ALA A 43 13.65 1.06 -7.02
C ALA A 43 13.81 1.12 -5.50
N PRO A 44 15.05 1.34 -4.98
CA PRO A 44 15.29 1.51 -3.56
C PRO A 44 14.87 2.91 -3.10
N LEU A 45 14.99 3.18 -1.81
CA LEU A 45 14.86 4.54 -1.30
C LEU A 45 16.06 5.41 -1.73
N SER A 46 15.78 6.68 -2.02
CA SER A 46 16.83 7.70 -2.15
C SER A 46 17.50 7.96 -0.79
N VAL A 47 18.62 8.71 -0.80
CA VAL A 47 19.25 9.16 0.46
C VAL A 47 18.23 9.90 1.32
N LYS A 48 17.44 10.79 0.71
CA LYS A 48 16.37 11.52 1.39
C LYS A 48 15.25 10.57 1.86
N GLY A 49 14.88 9.58 1.05
CA GLY A 49 13.89 8.56 1.42
C GLY A 49 14.29 7.76 2.65
N ARG A 50 15.57 7.41 2.80
CA ARG A 50 16.11 6.76 4.01
C ARG A 50 16.05 7.65 5.22
N GLN A 51 16.37 8.94 5.09
CA GLN A 51 16.21 9.92 6.17
C GLN A 51 14.75 10.06 6.60
N GLN A 52 13.82 10.12 5.63
CA GLN A 52 12.38 10.13 5.89
C GLN A 52 11.92 8.87 6.66
N ALA A 53 12.38 7.69 6.24
CA ALA A 53 12.04 6.43 6.90
C ALA A 53 12.62 6.33 8.33
N GLN A 54 13.83 6.86 8.54
CA GLN A 54 14.43 6.94 9.86
C GLN A 54 13.66 7.90 10.78
N GLU A 55 13.20 9.03 10.29
CA GLU A 55 12.37 9.96 11.07
C GLU A 55 11.00 9.37 11.36
N LEU A 56 10.36 8.78 10.34
CA LEU A 56 9.10 8.05 10.47
C LEU A 56 9.13 7.02 11.59
N SER A 57 10.22 6.27 11.72
CA SER A 57 10.35 5.19 12.71
C SER A 57 10.25 5.64 14.16
N LYS A 58 10.37 6.95 14.42
CA LYS A 58 10.21 7.58 15.76
C LYS A 58 8.75 7.91 16.09
N ASN A 59 7.83 7.75 15.13
CA ASN A 59 6.42 8.07 15.33
C ASN A 59 5.79 7.10 16.34
N SER A 60 5.28 7.64 17.45
CA SER A 60 4.72 6.85 18.56
C SER A 60 3.51 5.99 18.17
N LEU A 61 2.75 6.38 17.16
CA LEU A 61 1.62 5.59 16.66
C LEU A 61 2.06 4.21 16.17
N LEU A 62 3.24 4.13 15.52
CA LEU A 62 3.75 2.86 14.99
C LEU A 62 4.10 1.87 16.10
N HIS A 63 4.51 2.38 17.27
CA HIS A 63 4.88 1.55 18.42
C HIS A 63 3.67 0.96 19.16
N SER A 64 2.46 1.43 18.88
CA SER A 64 1.20 0.95 19.48
C SER A 64 0.52 -0.16 18.69
N ALA A 65 1.10 -0.57 17.55
CA ALA A 65 0.51 -1.60 16.70
C ALA A 65 0.92 -3.02 17.12
N ASP A 66 0.16 -4.00 16.64
CA ASP A 66 0.38 -5.41 16.91
C ASP A 66 1.22 -6.09 15.82
N LEU A 67 1.18 -5.55 14.61
CA LEU A 67 1.80 -6.14 13.42
C LEU A 67 2.19 -5.05 12.43
N LEU A 68 3.29 -5.30 11.71
CA LEU A 68 3.73 -4.52 10.56
C LEU A 68 3.59 -5.37 9.29
N VAL A 69 2.83 -4.88 8.32
CA VAL A 69 2.66 -5.50 7.00
C VAL A 69 3.17 -4.55 5.93
N SER A 70 3.99 -5.02 5.02
CA SER A 70 4.56 -4.21 3.93
C SER A 70 4.22 -4.76 2.56
N SER A 71 4.02 -3.87 1.61
CA SER A 71 4.14 -4.20 0.19
C SER A 71 5.49 -4.88 -0.10
N ALA A 72 5.50 -5.81 -1.07
CA ALA A 72 6.72 -6.47 -1.53
C ALA A 72 7.62 -5.59 -2.40
N VAL A 73 7.15 -4.41 -2.81
CA VAL A 73 7.91 -3.46 -3.63
C VAL A 73 9.08 -2.87 -2.83
N THR A 74 10.26 -2.84 -3.40
CA THR A 74 11.53 -2.56 -2.70
C THR A 74 11.47 -1.29 -1.82
N ARG A 75 11.00 -0.15 -2.35
CA ARG A 75 10.90 1.11 -1.61
C ARG A 75 9.99 1.03 -0.37
N ALA A 76 8.91 0.23 -0.44
CA ALA A 76 8.01 0.03 0.68
C ALA A 76 8.63 -0.92 1.72
N LEU A 77 9.24 -2.00 1.25
CA LEU A 77 9.91 -2.97 2.11
C LEU A 77 11.12 -2.34 2.84
N GLU A 78 11.91 -1.51 2.14
CA GLU A 78 13.02 -0.76 2.75
C GLU A 78 12.49 0.22 3.81
N THR A 79 11.39 0.95 3.55
CA THR A 79 10.73 1.80 4.56
C THR A 79 10.27 0.99 5.77
N ALA A 80 9.62 -0.15 5.53
CA ALA A 80 9.14 -1.02 6.61
C ALA A 80 10.28 -1.60 7.46
N SER A 81 11.47 -1.82 6.88
CA SER A 81 12.62 -2.31 7.65
C SER A 81 13.08 -1.32 8.74
N TYR A 82 13.05 -0.01 8.44
CA TYR A 82 13.33 1.03 9.45
C TYR A 82 12.29 1.01 10.58
N VAL A 83 11.01 0.86 10.23
CA VAL A 83 9.94 0.75 11.22
C VAL A 83 10.11 -0.52 12.07
N ALA A 84 10.34 -1.67 11.44
CA ALA A 84 10.55 -2.94 12.14
C ALA A 84 11.71 -2.88 13.13
N CYS A 85 12.85 -2.32 12.70
CA CYS A 85 14.04 -2.16 13.56
C CYS A 85 13.78 -1.27 14.78
N ALA A 86 12.99 -0.21 14.62
CA ALA A 86 12.73 0.74 15.71
C ALA A 86 11.64 0.26 16.66
N THR A 87 10.61 -0.42 16.15
CA THR A 87 9.43 -0.82 16.94
C THR A 87 9.54 -2.25 17.49
N GLY A 88 10.36 -3.11 16.89
CA GLY A 88 10.40 -4.54 17.20
C GLY A 88 9.18 -5.32 16.68
N LEU A 89 8.29 -4.69 15.92
CA LEU A 89 7.12 -5.34 15.37
C LEU A 89 7.48 -6.48 14.40
N PRO A 90 6.75 -7.60 14.44
CA PRO A 90 6.93 -8.64 13.45
C PRO A 90 6.51 -8.13 12.07
N LEU A 91 7.43 -8.22 11.09
CA LEU A 91 7.18 -7.80 9.70
C LEU A 91 6.64 -8.96 8.88
N ARG A 92 5.56 -8.70 8.14
CA ARG A 92 5.02 -9.57 7.09
C ARG A 92 5.06 -8.86 5.74
N VAL A 93 5.40 -9.61 4.70
CA VAL A 93 5.41 -9.09 3.32
C VAL A 93 4.16 -9.58 2.60
N GLU A 94 3.42 -8.65 2.01
CA GLU A 94 2.15 -8.93 1.34
C GLU A 94 2.17 -8.42 -0.10
N PRO A 95 2.24 -9.32 -1.11
CA PRO A 95 2.29 -8.94 -2.52
C PRO A 95 1.08 -8.12 -2.97
N LEU A 96 -0.11 -8.37 -2.41
CA LEU A 96 -1.34 -7.66 -2.77
C LEU A 96 -1.38 -6.19 -2.31
N LEU A 97 -0.35 -5.70 -1.61
CA LEU A 97 -0.21 -4.31 -1.23
C LEU A 97 0.62 -3.47 -2.22
N HIS A 98 0.89 -4.01 -3.43
CA HIS A 98 1.61 -3.26 -4.47
C HIS A 98 0.90 -1.97 -4.88
N GLU A 99 1.61 -1.07 -5.58
CA GLU A 99 1.03 0.18 -6.10
C GLU A 99 -0.01 -0.11 -7.20
N TRP A 100 -0.83 0.87 -7.49
CA TRP A 100 -1.77 0.88 -8.60
C TRP A 100 -1.08 0.45 -9.90
N GLN A 101 -1.73 -0.43 -10.66
CA GLN A 101 -1.18 -0.97 -11.90
C GLN A 101 -1.78 -0.29 -13.11
N VAL A 102 -0.90 0.15 -14.02
CA VAL A 102 -1.20 0.52 -15.39
C VAL A 102 -0.49 -0.49 -16.29
N TYR A 103 -1.22 -1.08 -17.22
CA TYR A 103 -0.70 -2.20 -17.99
C TYR A 103 0.11 -1.76 -19.22
N GLU A 104 -0.02 -0.50 -19.63
CA GLU A 104 0.86 0.11 -20.63
C GLU A 104 2.14 0.66 -19.97
N SER A 105 3.27 0.40 -20.62
CA SER A 105 4.57 0.85 -20.13
C SER A 105 4.83 2.33 -20.40
N GLY A 106 5.68 2.92 -19.57
CA GLY A 106 6.18 4.30 -19.71
C GLY A 106 5.55 5.30 -18.75
N VAL A 107 6.39 6.25 -18.27
CA VAL A 107 5.98 7.27 -17.29
C VAL A 107 4.87 8.17 -17.85
N GLU A 108 4.94 8.51 -19.13
CA GLU A 108 3.93 9.35 -19.78
C GLU A 108 2.55 8.68 -19.81
N ASN A 109 2.51 7.38 -20.11
CA ASN A 109 1.28 6.60 -20.10
C ASN A 109 0.72 6.45 -18.68
N PHE A 110 1.59 6.28 -17.68
CA PHE A 110 1.18 6.26 -16.28
C PHE A 110 0.48 7.55 -15.85
N GLU A 111 1.04 8.72 -16.18
CA GLU A 111 0.43 10.01 -15.81
C GLU A 111 -0.89 10.27 -16.55
N LYS A 112 -0.98 9.90 -17.83
CA LYS A 112 -2.22 9.99 -18.62
C LYS A 112 -3.31 9.06 -18.06
N ALA A 113 -2.95 7.81 -17.77
CA ALA A 113 -3.86 6.84 -17.16
C ALA A 113 -4.32 7.29 -15.78
N ARG A 114 -3.42 7.91 -14.99
CA ARG A 114 -3.76 8.47 -13.67
C ARG A 114 -4.78 9.61 -13.77
N THR A 115 -4.61 10.50 -14.74
CA THR A 115 -5.58 11.58 -14.99
C THR A 115 -6.94 10.98 -15.32
N LEU A 116 -6.99 10.03 -16.24
CA LEU A 116 -8.22 9.36 -16.63
C LEU A 116 -8.89 8.62 -15.45
N PHE A 117 -8.10 7.92 -14.64
CA PHE A 117 -8.57 7.26 -13.41
C PHE A 117 -9.25 8.26 -12.45
N LEU A 118 -8.63 9.43 -12.25
CA LEU A 118 -9.17 10.44 -11.34
C LEU A 118 -10.45 11.08 -11.89
N GLU A 119 -10.48 11.40 -13.17
CA GLU A 119 -11.66 11.97 -13.86
C GLU A 119 -12.85 11.02 -13.86
N ASN A 120 -12.62 9.70 -13.86
CA ASN A 120 -13.65 8.67 -13.85
C ASN A 120 -13.87 8.03 -12.46
N ASN A 121 -13.46 8.70 -11.38
CA ASN A 121 -13.64 8.23 -10.00
C ASN A 121 -13.13 6.79 -9.77
N GLY A 122 -12.02 6.43 -10.41
CA GLY A 122 -11.40 5.13 -10.28
C GLY A 122 -12.00 4.01 -11.13
N SER A 123 -12.98 4.32 -11.97
CA SER A 123 -13.57 3.36 -12.93
C SER A 123 -12.79 3.36 -14.23
N LEU A 124 -12.83 2.25 -14.96
CA LEU A 124 -12.29 2.14 -16.31
C LEU A 124 -13.42 2.45 -17.32
N PRO A 125 -13.36 3.58 -18.06
CA PRO A 125 -14.41 3.93 -19.01
C PRO A 125 -14.41 2.98 -20.21
N PRO A 126 -15.58 2.75 -20.84
CA PRO A 126 -15.65 2.04 -22.11
C PRO A 126 -14.77 2.73 -23.16
N ASN A 127 -14.01 1.95 -23.92
CA ASN A 127 -13.06 2.43 -24.93
C ASN A 127 -11.89 3.26 -24.36
N SER A 128 -11.51 3.04 -23.10
CA SER A 128 -10.32 3.65 -22.53
C SER A 128 -9.08 3.35 -23.40
N PRO A 129 -8.25 4.37 -23.70
CA PRO A 129 -6.98 4.15 -24.40
C PRO A 129 -5.93 3.46 -23.51
N PHE A 130 -6.19 3.34 -22.21
CA PHE A 130 -5.32 2.70 -21.24
C PHE A 130 -6.07 1.61 -20.49
N GLN A 131 -5.36 0.53 -20.17
CA GLN A 131 -5.84 -0.50 -19.25
C GLN A 131 -5.16 -0.30 -17.90
N TYR A 132 -5.95 -0.21 -16.84
CA TYR A 132 -5.47 -0.02 -15.49
C TYR A 132 -6.36 -0.68 -14.44
N GLU A 133 -5.80 -0.91 -13.28
CA GLU A 133 -6.52 -1.43 -12.13
C GLU A 133 -7.54 -0.40 -11.61
N THR A 134 -8.79 -0.80 -11.47
CA THR A 134 -9.86 0.07 -10.95
C THR A 134 -9.74 0.29 -9.43
N ALA A 135 -10.44 1.30 -8.92
CA ALA A 135 -10.55 1.54 -7.48
C ALA A 135 -11.12 0.34 -6.72
N GLU A 136 -12.11 -0.35 -7.33
CA GLU A 136 -12.75 -1.53 -6.73
C GLU A 136 -11.78 -2.72 -6.67
N GLU A 137 -11.00 -2.95 -7.71
CA GLU A 137 -9.98 -4.01 -7.74
C GLU A 137 -8.90 -3.75 -6.67
N MET A 138 -8.42 -2.50 -6.54
CA MET A 138 -7.47 -2.13 -5.47
C MET A 138 -8.05 -2.38 -4.08
N ARG A 139 -9.30 -1.98 -3.83
CA ARG A 139 -9.98 -2.23 -2.56
C ARG A 139 -10.14 -3.72 -2.28
N SER A 140 -10.57 -4.47 -3.28
CA SER A 140 -10.79 -5.92 -3.17
C SER A 140 -9.51 -6.67 -2.79
N ARG A 141 -8.38 -6.40 -3.50
CA ARG A 141 -7.11 -7.06 -3.17
C ARG A 141 -6.56 -6.65 -1.81
N PHE A 142 -6.74 -5.38 -1.41
CA PHE A 142 -6.35 -4.93 -0.08
C PHE A 142 -7.14 -5.69 1.00
N LEU A 143 -8.47 -5.70 0.92
CA LEU A 143 -9.31 -6.42 1.88
C LEU A 143 -9.00 -7.91 1.91
N LYS A 144 -8.77 -8.53 0.74
CA LYS A 144 -8.31 -9.92 0.65
C LYS A 144 -7.01 -10.16 1.40
N SER A 145 -6.06 -9.22 1.32
CA SER A 145 -4.80 -9.33 2.06
C SER A 145 -5.00 -9.17 3.56
N MET A 146 -5.80 -8.19 4.00
CA MET A 146 -5.99 -7.88 5.41
C MET A 146 -6.79 -8.96 6.16
N ARG A 147 -7.67 -9.71 5.50
CA ARG A 147 -8.38 -10.86 6.09
C ARG A 147 -7.45 -11.92 6.70
N LYS A 148 -6.22 -12.04 6.19
CA LYS A 148 -5.19 -12.93 6.77
C LYS A 148 -4.78 -12.50 8.17
N TYR A 149 -4.94 -11.22 8.48
CA TYR A 149 -4.48 -10.58 9.72
C TYR A 149 -5.63 -10.18 10.65
N ARG A 150 -6.85 -10.69 10.43
CA ARG A 150 -8.07 -10.34 11.17
C ARG A 150 -7.99 -10.54 12.69
N ASN A 151 -7.01 -11.29 13.16
CA ASN A 151 -6.78 -11.53 14.60
C ASN A 151 -5.97 -10.42 15.29
N TYR A 152 -5.45 -9.45 14.54
CA TYR A 152 -4.76 -8.28 15.06
C TYR A 152 -5.72 -7.10 15.12
N GLN A 153 -5.61 -6.30 16.19
CA GLN A 153 -6.48 -5.14 16.37
C GLN A 153 -5.95 -3.92 15.61
N THR A 154 -4.62 -3.71 15.65
CA THR A 154 -3.96 -2.57 15.03
C THR A 154 -2.81 -3.06 14.15
N VAL A 155 -2.86 -2.73 12.85
CA VAL A 155 -1.86 -3.14 11.86
C VAL A 155 -1.26 -1.92 11.18
N VAL A 156 0.07 -1.78 11.23
CA VAL A 156 0.79 -0.83 10.37
C VAL A 156 0.89 -1.42 8.97
N VAL A 157 0.50 -0.65 7.97
CA VAL A 157 0.55 -1.06 6.55
C VAL A 157 1.41 -0.08 5.76
N VAL A 158 2.63 -0.52 5.40
CA VAL A 158 3.51 0.25 4.52
C VAL A 158 3.21 -0.06 3.07
N THR A 159 2.73 0.94 2.34
CA THR A 159 2.24 0.78 0.97
C THR A 159 2.41 2.07 0.14
N HIS A 160 1.54 2.31 -0.81
CA HIS A 160 1.67 3.29 -1.88
C HIS A 160 0.49 4.26 -1.92
N ARG A 161 0.71 5.42 -2.55
CA ARG A 161 -0.24 6.53 -2.58
C ARG A 161 -1.60 6.15 -3.17
N MET A 162 -1.63 5.50 -4.33
CA MET A 162 -2.89 5.23 -5.02
C MET A 162 -3.73 4.19 -4.28
N LEU A 163 -3.09 3.19 -3.67
CA LEU A 163 -3.79 2.22 -2.83
C LEU A 163 -4.34 2.89 -1.55
N MET A 164 -3.55 3.71 -0.86
CA MET A 164 -4.01 4.43 0.33
C MET A 164 -5.23 5.31 0.05
N ARG A 165 -5.25 6.02 -1.09
CA ARG A 165 -6.36 6.89 -1.49
C ARG A 165 -7.69 6.16 -1.64
N GLN A 166 -7.70 4.83 -1.71
CA GLN A 166 -8.95 4.06 -1.76
C GLN A 166 -9.64 3.97 -0.40
N PHE A 167 -8.94 4.32 0.69
CA PHE A 167 -9.42 4.15 2.06
C PHE A 167 -9.40 5.45 2.87
N VAL A 168 -8.61 6.45 2.45
CA VAL A 168 -8.46 7.72 3.15
C VAL A 168 -8.82 8.89 2.22
N PRO A 169 -9.52 9.92 2.72
CA PRO A 169 -10.03 11.02 1.88
C PRO A 169 -8.96 12.06 1.50
N ASN A 170 -7.68 11.75 1.69
CA ASN A 170 -6.59 12.69 1.46
C ASN A 170 -6.21 12.72 -0.03
N GLU A 171 -6.34 13.88 -0.66
CA GLU A 171 -5.89 14.07 -2.05
C GLU A 171 -4.36 14.02 -2.18
N LYS A 172 -3.67 14.62 -1.22
CA LYS A 172 -2.22 14.62 -1.13
C LYS A 172 -1.78 13.71 0.02
N ILE A 173 -0.92 12.76 -0.30
CA ILE A 173 -0.26 11.89 0.68
C ILE A 173 1.24 12.00 0.41
N ASP A 174 1.99 12.60 1.33
CA ASP A 174 3.43 12.79 1.21
C ASP A 174 4.20 11.48 1.51
N PHE A 175 5.48 11.42 1.12
CA PHE A 175 6.34 10.28 1.47
C PHE A 175 6.48 10.15 2.98
N CYS A 176 6.46 8.93 3.49
CA CYS A 176 6.47 8.60 4.91
C CYS A 176 5.31 9.21 5.72
N GLN A 177 4.25 9.67 5.07
CA GLN A 177 3.06 10.12 5.77
C GLN A 177 2.34 8.95 6.43
N VAL A 178 1.90 9.18 7.67
CA VAL A 178 1.11 8.25 8.49
C VAL A 178 -0.33 8.71 8.53
N ILE A 179 -1.27 7.82 8.27
CA ILE A 179 -2.72 8.10 8.32
C ILE A 179 -3.42 6.92 8.98
N GLU A 180 -4.18 7.18 10.03
CA GLU A 180 -5.00 6.16 10.69
C GLU A 180 -6.40 6.10 10.08
N CYS A 181 -6.94 4.91 9.95
CA CYS A 181 -8.35 4.68 9.65
C CYS A 181 -8.83 3.36 10.23
N GLU A 182 -10.14 3.22 10.38
CA GLU A 182 -10.78 1.95 10.70
C GLU A 182 -11.37 1.35 9.43
N ILE A 183 -11.12 0.07 9.21
CA ILE A 183 -11.61 -0.67 8.04
C ILE A 183 -12.37 -1.90 8.52
N GLU A 184 -13.51 -2.14 7.90
CA GLU A 184 -14.28 -3.38 8.04
C GLU A 184 -13.74 -4.42 7.05
N ILE A 185 -13.34 -5.61 7.55
CA ILE A 185 -12.69 -6.68 6.78
C ILE A 185 -13.47 -8.00 6.84
#